data_3970db069aea2c5c2268ba255b5a4814
#
_entry.id   3970db069aea2c5c2268ba255b5a4814
#
_cell.length_a   1.000
_cell.length_b   1.000
_cell.length_c   1.000
_cell.angle_alpha   90.00
_cell.angle_beta   90.00
_cell.angle_gamma   90.00
#
_symmetry.space_group_name_H-M   'P 1'
#
loop_
_entity.id
_entity.type
_entity.pdbx_description
1 polymer ?
#
loop_
_entity_poly.entity_id
_entity_poly.type
_entity_poly.pdbx_seq_one_letter_code
_entity_poly.pdbx_strand_id
1 'polypeptide(L)'
;MDSSITTNLRSSTQAKQLDTLDKELLNEIQWTFPLVDRPYLEISKRYNISENEVMQRIIYMRDLGLIRQINSIFDTRRLGYKSALIAFAVKPDKLDFVADEVNKHPGVSHNYERNHEFNMWFTLAIPPYDQLKMVLDRMASLDGVIKYRLLPTIKLYKIGVRLDMVNEDPEKPKPVDKVKEPNINKFDLTERDKEFIRELQKDLKVIPEPFKEMAQNLGIETSELFAKAKEYEQSGIMRRFAAILRHREAGFSANGMVVWSVPEEKKVDEIGYKLAAFPQVSHCYRRPVYPDWQFNLFSMIHARTLQSAEKIANEISETVGIKDYRILFSLREFKKERVKYFEEN
;
A
#
# COMPACT_ATOMS: atom_id res chain seq x y z
N MET A 1 4.32 -21.94 54.93
CA MET A 1 2.99 -21.67 54.39
C MET A 1 3.17 -21.21 52.97
N ASP A 2 2.87 -22.11 52.11
CA ASP A 2 3.07 -22.09 50.68
C ASP A 2 1.94 -21.29 50.03
N SER A 3 2.21 -20.36 49.19
CA SER A 3 1.25 -19.78 48.28
C SER A 3 1.83 -19.64 46.87
N SER A 4 1.70 -20.75 46.16
CA SER A 4 1.93 -20.87 44.74
C SER A 4 0.98 -19.97 43.95
N ILE A 5 1.53 -18.95 43.30
CA ILE A 5 0.84 -18.17 42.30
C ILE A 5 0.94 -18.93 40.99
N THR A 6 -0.13 -19.62 40.63
CA THR A 6 -0.30 -20.30 39.33
C THR A 6 -0.54 -19.26 38.26
N THR A 7 0.51 -18.94 37.52
CA THR A 7 0.40 -18.14 36.29
C THR A 7 -0.21 -19.06 35.21
N ASN A 8 -1.48 -18.86 34.90
CA ASN A 8 -2.14 -19.48 33.75
C ASN A 8 -1.49 -19.01 32.45
N LEU A 9 -0.57 -19.82 31.95
CA LEU A 9 -0.14 -19.81 30.55
C LEU A 9 -1.36 -20.13 29.69
N ARG A 10 -1.90 -19.12 29.02
CA ARG A 10 -2.89 -19.32 27.96
C ARG A 10 -2.27 -20.25 26.93
N SER A 11 -2.85 -21.42 26.82
CA SER A 11 -2.56 -22.46 25.86
C SER A 11 -2.44 -21.87 24.44
N SER A 12 -1.39 -22.26 23.74
CA SER A 12 -1.17 -22.05 22.31
C SER A 12 -2.43 -22.39 21.53
N THR A 13 -3.15 -21.36 21.10
CA THR A 13 -4.20 -21.47 20.10
C THR A 13 -3.49 -21.90 18.82
N GLN A 14 -3.71 -23.13 18.37
CA GLN A 14 -3.32 -23.56 17.03
C GLN A 14 -3.82 -22.50 16.05
N ALA A 15 -2.90 -21.82 15.38
CA ALA A 15 -3.23 -20.93 14.28
C ALA A 15 -4.01 -21.76 13.26
N LYS A 16 -5.31 -21.55 13.15
CA LYS A 16 -6.12 -22.20 12.12
C LYS A 16 -5.50 -21.82 10.78
N GLN A 17 -5.00 -22.80 10.09
CA GLN A 17 -4.39 -22.62 8.79
C GLN A 17 -5.52 -22.36 7.78
N LEU A 18 -5.34 -21.36 6.90
CA LEU A 18 -6.27 -21.10 5.81
C LEU A 18 -6.43 -22.35 4.95
N ASP A 19 -7.66 -22.72 4.66
CA ASP A 19 -7.94 -23.76 3.69
C ASP A 19 -7.78 -23.25 2.24
N THR A 20 -7.92 -24.13 1.26
CA THR A 20 -7.77 -23.80 -0.16
C THR A 20 -8.80 -22.75 -0.59
N LEU A 21 -10.04 -22.87 -0.12
CA LEU A 21 -11.12 -21.96 -0.44
C LEU A 21 -10.88 -20.56 0.13
N ASP A 22 -10.36 -20.44 1.36
CA ASP A 22 -9.97 -19.16 1.94
C ASP A 22 -8.91 -18.45 1.08
N LYS A 23 -7.91 -19.21 0.62
CA LYS A 23 -6.84 -18.68 -0.25
C LYS A 23 -7.38 -18.22 -1.62
N GLU A 24 -8.28 -18.98 -2.22
CA GLU A 24 -8.92 -18.63 -3.48
C GLU A 24 -9.80 -17.39 -3.34
N LEU A 25 -10.61 -17.30 -2.28
CA LEU A 25 -11.40 -16.11 -1.95
C LEU A 25 -10.51 -14.89 -1.78
N LEU A 26 -9.40 -14.99 -1.04
CA LEU A 26 -8.44 -13.89 -0.88
C LEU A 26 -7.84 -13.48 -2.22
N ASN A 27 -7.47 -14.45 -3.07
CA ASN A 27 -6.92 -14.17 -4.40
C ASN A 27 -7.91 -13.42 -5.29
N GLU A 28 -9.20 -13.73 -5.20
CA GLU A 28 -10.23 -13.04 -5.97
C GLU A 28 -10.48 -11.63 -5.44
N ILE A 29 -10.86 -11.51 -4.16
CA ILE A 29 -11.36 -10.24 -3.61
C ILE A 29 -10.28 -9.16 -3.48
N GLN A 30 -8.99 -9.50 -3.49
CA GLN A 30 -7.90 -8.52 -3.53
C GLN A 30 -7.76 -7.81 -4.90
N TRP A 31 -8.37 -8.38 -5.96
CA TRP A 31 -8.35 -7.80 -7.30
C TRP A 31 -9.68 -7.21 -7.72
N THR A 32 -10.75 -7.92 -7.47
CA THR A 32 -12.08 -7.55 -7.93
C THR A 32 -13.10 -7.90 -6.86
N PHE A 33 -13.77 -6.91 -6.35
CA PHE A 33 -14.89 -7.09 -5.43
C PHE A 33 -16.16 -6.63 -6.14
N PRO A 34 -17.25 -7.41 -6.14
CA PRO A 34 -18.47 -7.09 -6.89
C PRO A 34 -19.15 -5.81 -6.38
N LEU A 35 -19.38 -4.84 -7.28
CA LEU A 35 -20.16 -3.62 -7.01
C LEU A 35 -21.64 -3.88 -7.38
N VAL A 36 -22.32 -4.61 -6.51
CA VAL A 36 -23.75 -5.01 -6.63
C VAL A 36 -24.39 -5.00 -5.23
N ASP A 37 -25.72 -5.01 -5.17
CA ASP A 37 -26.44 -4.93 -3.88
C ASP A 37 -26.02 -6.03 -2.89
N ARG A 38 -25.89 -7.28 -3.37
CA ARG A 38 -25.49 -8.45 -2.57
C ARG A 38 -24.17 -9.04 -3.06
N PRO A 39 -23.02 -8.40 -2.76
CA PRO A 39 -21.74 -8.81 -3.32
C PRO A 39 -21.30 -10.20 -2.83
N TYR A 40 -21.59 -10.54 -1.58
CA TYR A 40 -21.24 -11.84 -1.01
C TYR A 40 -22.06 -12.98 -1.62
N LEU A 41 -23.31 -12.71 -2.02
CA LEU A 41 -24.12 -13.65 -2.79
C LEU A 41 -23.54 -13.86 -4.19
N GLU A 42 -23.02 -12.81 -4.82
CA GLU A 42 -22.40 -12.94 -6.15
C GLU A 42 -21.11 -13.76 -6.08
N ILE A 43 -20.30 -13.57 -5.04
CA ILE A 43 -19.10 -14.38 -4.79
C ILE A 43 -19.49 -15.84 -4.49
N SER A 44 -20.51 -16.08 -3.66
CA SER A 44 -20.93 -17.42 -3.25
C SER A 44 -21.30 -18.34 -4.42
N LYS A 45 -21.92 -17.77 -5.48
CA LYS A 45 -22.28 -18.51 -6.70
C LYS A 45 -21.07 -19.09 -7.41
N ARG A 46 -19.92 -18.41 -7.39
CA ARG A 46 -18.70 -18.85 -8.07
C ARG A 46 -18.04 -20.05 -7.39
N TYR A 47 -18.22 -20.15 -6.08
CA TYR A 47 -17.61 -21.20 -5.26
C TYR A 47 -18.61 -22.29 -4.83
N ASN A 48 -19.88 -22.18 -5.27
CA ASN A 48 -20.95 -23.11 -4.92
C ASN A 48 -21.10 -23.31 -3.39
N ILE A 49 -21.03 -22.21 -2.64
CA ILE A 49 -21.24 -22.16 -1.18
C ILE A 49 -22.35 -21.16 -0.85
N SER A 50 -22.78 -21.10 0.40
CA SER A 50 -23.78 -20.12 0.82
C SER A 50 -23.18 -18.72 0.98
N GLU A 51 -24.01 -17.67 0.78
CA GLU A 51 -23.62 -16.28 1.07
C GLU A 51 -23.12 -16.12 2.52
N ASN A 52 -23.81 -16.76 3.46
CA ASN A 52 -23.42 -16.71 4.87
C ASN A 52 -22.03 -17.32 5.08
N GLU A 53 -21.69 -18.39 4.39
CA GLU A 53 -20.36 -18.99 4.47
C GLU A 53 -19.29 -18.05 3.94
N VAL A 54 -19.51 -17.37 2.82
CA VAL A 54 -18.57 -16.35 2.31
C VAL A 54 -18.35 -15.26 3.36
N MET A 55 -19.42 -14.72 3.95
CA MET A 55 -19.32 -13.69 4.97
C MET A 55 -18.56 -14.17 6.21
N GLN A 56 -18.85 -15.38 6.71
CA GLN A 56 -18.14 -15.94 7.86
C GLN A 56 -16.64 -16.15 7.60
N ARG A 57 -16.27 -16.62 6.40
CA ARG A 57 -14.87 -16.76 6.00
C ARG A 57 -14.17 -15.41 5.91
N ILE A 58 -14.81 -14.38 5.37
CA ILE A 58 -14.25 -13.01 5.31
C ILE A 58 -14.09 -12.43 6.71
N ILE A 59 -15.07 -12.59 7.60
CA ILE A 59 -14.97 -12.18 9.01
C ILE A 59 -13.79 -12.89 9.68
N TYR A 60 -13.70 -14.21 9.53
CA TYR A 60 -12.58 -14.99 10.06
C TYR A 60 -11.21 -14.49 9.57
N MET A 61 -11.08 -14.19 8.27
CA MET A 61 -9.85 -13.65 7.71
C MET A 61 -9.54 -12.21 8.17
N ARG A 62 -10.57 -11.42 8.51
CA ARG A 62 -10.39 -10.12 9.18
C ARG A 62 -9.90 -10.28 10.62
N ASP A 63 -10.47 -11.21 11.37
CA ASP A 63 -10.09 -11.51 12.77
C ASP A 63 -8.66 -12.03 12.86
N LEU A 64 -8.20 -12.79 11.86
CA LEU A 64 -6.80 -13.16 11.68
C LEU A 64 -5.89 -11.98 11.27
N GLY A 65 -6.46 -10.82 10.99
CA GLY A 65 -5.71 -9.65 10.54
C GLY A 65 -5.23 -9.71 9.09
N LEU A 66 -5.63 -10.71 8.31
CA LEU A 66 -5.24 -10.87 6.90
C LEU A 66 -5.90 -9.82 6.00
N ILE A 67 -7.21 -9.64 6.14
CA ILE A 67 -7.95 -8.58 5.46
C ILE A 67 -7.94 -7.35 6.35
N ARG A 68 -7.33 -6.28 5.88
CA ARG A 68 -7.29 -5.00 6.57
C ARG A 68 -8.58 -4.23 6.41
N GLN A 69 -9.06 -4.10 5.18
CA GLN A 69 -10.29 -3.41 4.79
C GLN A 69 -10.71 -3.81 3.38
N ILE A 70 -11.97 -3.57 3.05
CA ILE A 70 -12.53 -3.73 1.69
C ILE A 70 -13.09 -2.38 1.28
N ASN A 71 -12.49 -1.72 0.29
CA ASN A 71 -12.93 -0.41 -0.18
C ASN A 71 -12.35 -0.02 -1.54
N SER A 72 -12.67 1.18 -1.98
CA SER A 72 -12.11 1.76 -3.21
C SER A 72 -10.62 2.07 -3.08
N ILE A 73 -9.90 1.81 -4.15
CA ILE A 73 -8.49 2.16 -4.32
C ILE A 73 -8.40 3.27 -5.36
N PHE A 74 -8.30 4.50 -4.91
CA PHE A 74 -8.20 5.68 -5.76
C PHE A 74 -6.77 5.94 -6.25
N ASP A 75 -6.63 6.60 -7.41
CA ASP A 75 -5.36 7.15 -7.86
C ASP A 75 -5.17 8.55 -7.26
N THR A 76 -4.30 8.66 -6.28
CA THR A 76 -3.98 9.89 -5.55
C THR A 76 -3.70 11.08 -6.47
N ARG A 77 -3.04 10.85 -7.62
CA ARG A 77 -2.67 11.91 -8.56
C ARG A 77 -3.88 12.42 -9.37
N ARG A 78 -4.78 11.50 -9.74
CA ARG A 78 -6.01 11.86 -10.47
C ARG A 78 -6.99 12.61 -9.60
N LEU A 79 -6.94 12.39 -8.28
CA LEU A 79 -7.67 13.20 -7.30
C LEU A 79 -7.04 14.60 -7.09
N GLY A 80 -5.96 14.93 -7.80
CA GLY A 80 -5.26 16.20 -7.68
C GLY A 80 -4.30 16.30 -6.49
N TYR A 81 -4.18 15.25 -5.68
CA TYR A 81 -3.25 15.23 -4.57
C TYR A 81 -1.81 15.16 -5.05
N LYS A 82 -0.94 15.91 -4.40
CA LYS A 82 0.52 15.82 -4.57
C LYS A 82 1.07 14.87 -3.51
N SER A 83 1.78 13.84 -3.93
CA SER A 83 2.39 12.90 -3.00
C SER A 83 3.87 12.68 -3.28
N ALA A 84 4.64 12.50 -2.22
CA ALA A 84 6.05 12.19 -2.31
C ALA A 84 6.48 11.23 -1.19
N LEU A 85 7.55 10.49 -1.45
CA LEU A 85 8.30 9.82 -0.42
C LEU A 85 9.26 10.84 0.21
N ILE A 86 9.31 10.86 1.53
CA ILE A 86 10.16 11.75 2.31
C ILE A 86 11.14 10.89 3.10
N ALA A 87 12.40 11.31 3.11
CA ALA A 87 13.43 10.72 3.95
C ALA A 87 13.94 11.76 4.92
N PHE A 88 13.81 11.50 6.22
CA PHE A 88 14.38 12.32 7.29
C PHE A 88 15.59 11.64 7.90
N ALA A 89 16.65 12.40 8.14
CA ALA A 89 17.71 12.06 9.08
C ALA A 89 17.33 12.69 10.43
N VAL A 90 17.05 11.84 11.41
CA VAL A 90 16.59 12.26 12.75
C VAL A 90 17.58 11.78 13.81
N LYS A 91 17.83 12.60 14.82
CA LYS A 91 18.63 12.18 15.99
C LYS A 91 17.98 10.96 16.65
N PRO A 92 18.76 9.92 17.02
CA PRO A 92 18.18 8.67 17.54
C PRO A 92 17.31 8.86 18.78
N ASP A 93 17.68 9.76 19.68
CA ASP A 93 16.93 10.09 20.91
C ASP A 93 15.63 10.88 20.67
N LYS A 94 15.44 11.40 19.45
CA LYS A 94 14.25 12.18 19.05
C LYS A 94 13.35 11.44 18.03
N LEU A 95 13.74 10.24 17.64
CA LEU A 95 13.09 9.53 16.53
C LEU A 95 11.61 9.27 16.81
N ASP A 96 11.26 8.82 18.01
CA ASP A 96 9.88 8.56 18.40
C ASP A 96 9.05 9.84 18.46
N PHE A 97 9.59 10.90 19.06
CA PHE A 97 8.94 12.20 19.10
C PHE A 97 8.63 12.74 17.70
N VAL A 98 9.63 12.72 16.81
CA VAL A 98 9.44 13.21 15.43
C VAL A 98 8.45 12.33 14.67
N ALA A 99 8.48 11.01 14.88
CA ALA A 99 7.54 10.09 14.24
C ALA A 99 6.10 10.36 14.69
N ASP A 100 5.87 10.58 15.98
CA ASP A 100 4.55 10.89 16.52
C ASP A 100 4.01 12.22 15.98
N GLU A 101 4.85 13.27 15.92
CA GLU A 101 4.44 14.57 15.38
C GLU A 101 4.13 14.48 13.87
N VAL A 102 4.98 13.81 13.09
CA VAL A 102 4.75 13.60 11.65
C VAL A 102 3.48 12.78 11.41
N ASN A 103 3.22 11.77 12.25
CA ASN A 103 2.06 10.89 12.12
C ASN A 103 0.71 11.58 12.38
N LYS A 104 0.70 12.73 13.06
CA LYS A 104 -0.52 13.55 13.28
C LYS A 104 -1.09 14.09 11.97
N HIS A 105 -0.24 14.27 10.97
CA HIS A 105 -0.70 14.80 9.68
C HIS A 105 -1.54 13.76 8.92
N PRO A 106 -2.77 14.07 8.49
CA PRO A 106 -3.69 13.11 7.83
C PRO A 106 -3.16 12.60 6.49
N GLY A 107 -2.31 13.36 5.82
CA GLY A 107 -1.65 12.97 4.56
C GLY A 107 -0.49 12.00 4.74
N VAL A 108 -0.02 11.74 5.97
CA VAL A 108 1.01 10.74 6.23
C VAL A 108 0.35 9.36 6.33
N SER A 109 0.60 8.52 5.34
CA SER A 109 -0.03 7.19 5.23
C SER A 109 0.87 6.05 5.72
N HIS A 110 2.16 6.14 5.46
CA HIS A 110 3.17 5.16 5.82
C HIS A 110 4.35 5.87 6.45
N ASN A 111 4.84 5.39 7.58
CA ASN A 111 6.02 5.91 8.23
C ASN A 111 6.81 4.75 8.85
N TYR A 112 8.09 4.65 8.48
CA TYR A 112 8.97 3.54 8.87
C TYR A 112 10.33 4.04 9.34
N GLU A 113 10.86 3.40 10.37
CA GLU A 113 12.29 3.43 10.65
C GLU A 113 13.03 2.49 9.72
N ARG A 114 14.18 2.94 9.19
CA ARG A 114 15.07 2.14 8.33
C ARG A 114 16.52 2.20 8.78
N ASN A 115 17.27 1.16 8.42
CA ASN A 115 18.70 0.99 8.72
C ASN A 115 19.61 1.87 7.84
N HIS A 116 19.46 3.19 7.92
CA HIS A 116 20.22 4.15 7.13
C HIS A 116 20.43 5.46 7.91
N GLU A 117 21.32 6.36 7.45
CA GLU A 117 21.46 7.72 7.97
C GLU A 117 20.13 8.49 7.87
N PHE A 118 19.46 8.42 6.73
CA PHE A 118 18.06 8.78 6.64
C PHE A 118 17.24 7.65 7.26
N ASN A 119 16.97 7.77 8.56
CA ASN A 119 16.43 6.70 9.37
C ASN A 119 14.89 6.73 9.48
N MET A 120 14.23 7.80 9.07
CA MET A 120 12.77 7.87 9.05
C MET A 120 12.26 8.15 7.63
N TRP A 121 11.38 7.27 7.13
CA TRP A 121 10.85 7.28 5.78
C TRP A 121 9.34 7.26 5.79
N PHE A 122 8.73 8.29 5.23
CA PHE A 122 7.28 8.40 5.19
C PHE A 122 6.75 8.88 3.84
N THR A 123 5.51 8.51 3.53
CA THR A 123 4.79 9.01 2.38
C THR A 123 3.86 10.11 2.82
N LEU A 124 4.03 11.30 2.25
CA LEU A 124 3.18 12.46 2.48
C LEU A 124 2.36 12.75 1.22
N ALA A 125 1.04 12.79 1.36
CA ALA A 125 0.09 13.21 0.33
C ALA A 125 -0.67 14.42 0.85
N ILE A 126 -0.73 15.48 0.04
CA ILE A 126 -1.46 16.71 0.38
C ILE A 126 -2.52 17.02 -0.65
N PRO A 127 -3.65 17.62 -0.27
CA PRO A 127 -4.72 18.00 -1.18
C PRO A 127 -4.26 19.06 -2.19
N PRO A 128 -4.99 19.25 -3.30
CA PRO A 128 -4.58 20.14 -4.38
C PRO A 128 -4.47 21.61 -3.98
N TYR A 129 -5.14 22.03 -2.92
CA TYR A 129 -5.12 23.40 -2.40
C TYR A 129 -3.94 23.69 -1.46
N ASP A 130 -3.19 22.66 -1.02
CA ASP A 130 -2.03 22.79 -0.15
C ASP A 130 -0.70 22.82 -0.90
N GLN A 131 0.35 23.34 -0.23
CA GLN A 131 1.71 23.39 -0.75
C GLN A 131 2.62 22.37 -0.03
N LEU A 132 2.98 21.32 -0.74
CA LEU A 132 3.81 20.21 -0.21
C LEU A 132 5.09 20.72 0.48
N LYS A 133 5.75 21.71 -0.14
CA LYS A 133 6.99 22.25 0.44
C LYS A 133 6.74 22.93 1.79
N MET A 134 5.69 23.71 1.94
CA MET A 134 5.38 24.41 3.20
C MET A 134 5.05 23.40 4.32
N VAL A 135 4.27 22.37 4.02
CA VAL A 135 3.96 21.30 5.00
C VAL A 135 5.23 20.59 5.41
N LEU A 136 6.07 20.26 4.43
CA LEU A 136 7.34 19.55 4.69
C LEU A 136 8.33 20.41 5.47
N ASP A 137 8.49 21.69 5.16
CA ASP A 137 9.38 22.60 5.88
C ASP A 137 8.97 22.75 7.36
N ARG A 138 7.65 22.76 7.64
CA ARG A 138 7.11 22.72 9.02
C ARG A 138 7.50 21.42 9.74
N MET A 139 7.32 20.28 9.08
CA MET A 139 7.74 19.00 9.65
C MET A 139 9.25 18.93 9.85
N ALA A 140 10.03 19.48 8.94
CA ALA A 140 11.50 19.51 9.00
C ALA A 140 12.05 20.45 10.10
N SER A 141 11.23 21.38 10.60
CA SER A 141 11.60 22.26 11.73
C SER A 141 11.41 21.63 13.10
N LEU A 142 10.90 20.41 13.19
CA LEU A 142 10.78 19.66 14.45
C LEU A 142 12.15 19.42 15.09
N ASP A 143 12.22 19.57 16.42
CA ASP A 143 13.44 19.28 17.16
C ASP A 143 13.87 17.82 16.95
N GLY A 144 15.12 17.64 16.54
CA GLY A 144 15.69 16.33 16.22
C GLY A 144 15.82 16.04 14.73
N VAL A 145 15.15 16.75 13.84
CA VAL A 145 15.34 16.61 12.39
C VAL A 145 16.64 17.33 11.99
N ILE A 146 17.58 16.59 11.39
CA ILE A 146 18.89 17.10 10.96
C ILE A 146 18.82 17.61 9.52
N LYS A 147 18.26 16.80 8.65
CA LYS A 147 18.10 17.09 7.21
C LYS A 147 17.03 16.21 6.60
N TYR A 148 16.56 16.55 5.40
CA TYR A 148 15.57 15.77 4.69
C TYR A 148 15.84 15.69 3.19
N ARG A 149 15.20 14.71 2.53
CA ARG A 149 15.12 14.59 1.08
C ARG A 149 13.66 14.44 0.65
N LEU A 150 13.26 15.29 -0.29
CA LEU A 150 11.96 15.23 -0.93
C LEU A 150 12.10 14.39 -2.21
N LEU A 151 11.49 13.23 -2.24
CA LEU A 151 11.66 12.22 -3.28
C LEU A 151 10.33 11.98 -4.03
N PRO A 152 9.85 12.96 -4.83
CA PRO A 152 8.67 12.77 -5.65
C PRO A 152 8.90 11.67 -6.70
N THR A 153 7.82 11.11 -7.21
CA THR A 153 7.89 10.16 -8.32
C THR A 153 8.12 10.91 -9.62
N ILE A 154 9.29 10.72 -10.24
CA ILE A 154 9.57 11.18 -11.61
C ILE A 154 8.91 10.25 -12.61
N LYS A 155 9.07 8.92 -12.42
CA LYS A 155 8.46 7.90 -13.27
C LYS A 155 8.07 6.67 -12.47
N LEU A 156 6.96 6.08 -12.86
CA LEU A 156 6.44 4.83 -12.29
C LEU A 156 6.61 3.71 -13.31
N TYR A 157 7.30 2.64 -12.92
CA TYR A 157 7.49 1.45 -13.76
C TYR A 157 6.57 0.31 -13.36
N LYS A 158 6.32 0.15 -12.06
CA LYS A 158 5.40 -0.88 -11.53
C LYS A 158 4.75 -0.40 -10.25
N ILE A 159 3.45 -0.67 -10.12
CA ILE A 159 2.70 -0.50 -8.88
C ILE A 159 1.66 -1.60 -8.78
N GLY A 160 1.74 -2.40 -7.77
CA GLY A 160 0.78 -3.46 -7.47
C GLY A 160 1.45 -4.59 -6.73
N VAL A 161 0.83 -5.01 -5.66
CA VAL A 161 1.16 -6.23 -4.95
C VAL A 161 0.07 -7.23 -5.30
N ARG A 162 0.46 -8.32 -5.94
CA ARG A 162 -0.35 -9.53 -6.00
C ARG A 162 0.28 -10.52 -5.04
N LEU A 163 -0.41 -10.81 -3.96
CA LEU A 163 -0.05 -11.92 -3.10
C LEU A 163 -0.74 -13.16 -3.69
N ASP A 164 0.03 -14.05 -4.30
CA ASP A 164 -0.50 -15.35 -4.67
C ASP A 164 -0.52 -16.21 -3.40
N MET A 165 -1.74 -16.46 -2.91
CA MET A 165 -1.97 -17.24 -1.69
C MET A 165 -1.96 -18.75 -1.96
N VAL A 166 -2.05 -19.16 -3.23
CA VAL A 166 -2.13 -20.57 -3.67
C VAL A 166 -0.78 -21.11 -4.09
N ASN A 167 -0.05 -20.37 -4.95
CA ASN A 167 1.23 -20.79 -5.49
C ASN A 167 2.40 -20.24 -4.68
N GLU A 168 3.26 -21.11 -4.18
CA GLU A 168 4.40 -20.73 -3.34
C GLU A 168 5.66 -20.37 -4.14
N ASP A 169 5.76 -20.81 -5.41
CA ASP A 169 6.92 -20.55 -6.26
C ASP A 169 6.82 -19.24 -7.02
N PRO A 170 7.88 -18.42 -7.00
CA PRO A 170 7.90 -17.20 -7.79
C PRO A 170 7.95 -17.53 -9.29
N GLU A 171 6.97 -17.03 -10.03
CA GLU A 171 6.99 -17.10 -11.49
C GLU A 171 8.27 -16.42 -12.05
N LYS A 172 8.75 -16.89 -13.22
CA LYS A 172 9.87 -16.24 -13.94
C LYS A 172 9.51 -14.79 -14.29
N PRO A 173 10.52 -13.89 -14.40
CA PRO A 173 10.29 -12.52 -14.81
C PRO A 173 9.47 -12.45 -16.11
N LYS A 174 8.34 -11.73 -16.05
CA LYS A 174 7.50 -11.48 -17.23
C LYS A 174 7.70 -10.04 -17.69
N PRO A 175 7.70 -9.77 -19.02
CA PRO A 175 7.67 -8.40 -19.50
C PRO A 175 6.54 -7.62 -18.83
N VAL A 176 6.86 -6.48 -18.27
CA VAL A 176 5.85 -5.58 -17.73
C VAL A 176 5.34 -4.73 -18.88
N ASP A 177 4.04 -4.79 -19.15
CA ASP A 177 3.42 -3.81 -20.03
C ASP A 177 3.78 -2.43 -19.51
N LYS A 178 4.31 -1.60 -20.44
CA LYS A 178 4.64 -0.21 -20.07
C LYS A 178 3.43 0.37 -19.36
N VAL A 179 3.60 0.70 -18.09
CA VAL A 179 2.56 1.44 -17.36
C VAL A 179 2.30 2.67 -18.23
N LYS A 180 1.18 2.67 -18.96
CA LYS A 180 0.76 3.85 -19.70
C LYS A 180 0.74 4.96 -18.67
N GLU A 181 1.62 5.95 -18.85
CA GLU A 181 1.50 7.15 -18.04
C GLU A 181 0.06 7.62 -18.25
N PRO A 182 -0.75 7.63 -17.21
CA PRO A 182 -2.10 8.09 -17.38
C PRO A 182 -1.97 9.51 -17.90
N ASN A 183 -2.58 9.78 -19.05
CA ASN A 183 -2.82 11.16 -19.47
C ASN A 183 -3.54 11.80 -18.28
N ILE A 184 -2.80 12.58 -17.49
CA ILE A 184 -3.32 13.18 -16.24
C ILE A 184 -4.16 14.37 -16.69
N ASN A 185 -5.27 14.08 -17.35
CA ASN A 185 -6.34 15.04 -17.40
C ASN A 185 -6.77 15.23 -15.95
N LYS A 186 -6.48 16.40 -15.39
CA LYS A 186 -7.05 16.80 -14.10
C LYS A 186 -8.55 16.68 -14.27
N PHE A 187 -9.16 15.78 -13.53
CA PHE A 187 -10.59 15.78 -13.40
C PHE A 187 -10.95 16.95 -12.50
N ASP A 188 -11.77 17.86 -12.97
CA ASP A 188 -12.39 18.86 -12.12
C ASP A 188 -13.47 18.16 -11.27
N LEU A 189 -13.04 17.67 -10.12
CA LEU A 189 -13.93 17.00 -9.19
C LEU A 189 -14.87 18.02 -8.57
N THR A 190 -16.16 17.78 -8.72
CA THR A 190 -17.22 18.55 -8.05
C THR A 190 -17.26 18.24 -6.55
N GLU A 191 -17.94 19.05 -5.75
CA GLU A 191 -18.15 18.73 -4.33
C GLU A 191 -18.91 17.39 -4.19
N ARG A 192 -19.83 17.12 -5.11
CA ARG A 192 -20.55 15.86 -5.14
C ARG A 192 -19.63 14.66 -5.39
N ASP A 193 -18.63 14.78 -6.27
CA ASP A 193 -17.62 13.73 -6.46
C ASP A 193 -16.81 13.47 -5.18
N LYS A 194 -16.48 14.53 -4.45
CA LYS A 194 -15.77 14.38 -3.17
C LYS A 194 -16.60 13.65 -2.12
N GLU A 195 -17.92 13.87 -2.07
CA GLU A 195 -18.84 13.11 -1.22
C GLU A 195 -18.83 11.61 -1.57
N PHE A 196 -18.96 11.27 -2.86
CA PHE A 196 -18.87 9.88 -3.33
C PHE A 196 -17.53 9.25 -2.95
N ILE A 197 -16.42 9.97 -3.11
CA ILE A 197 -15.09 9.48 -2.78
C ILE A 197 -14.97 9.23 -1.26
N ARG A 198 -15.51 10.15 -0.43
CA ARG A 198 -15.55 9.96 1.04
C ARG A 198 -16.33 8.71 1.44
N GLU A 199 -17.45 8.41 0.80
CA GLU A 199 -18.22 7.20 1.09
C GLU A 199 -17.53 5.94 0.58
N LEU A 200 -17.08 5.91 -0.67
CA LEU A 200 -16.47 4.74 -1.30
C LEU A 200 -15.12 4.34 -0.70
N GLN A 201 -14.41 5.24 0.00
CA GLN A 201 -13.16 4.91 0.69
C GLN A 201 -13.34 4.29 2.08
N LYS A 202 -14.57 4.30 2.64
CA LYS A 202 -14.88 3.66 3.93
C LYS A 202 -14.72 2.15 3.82
N ASP A 203 -14.38 1.51 4.93
CA ASP A 203 -14.31 0.05 5.00
C ASP A 203 -15.71 -0.55 4.89
N LEU A 204 -15.89 -1.47 3.93
CA LEU A 204 -17.16 -2.13 3.67
C LEU A 204 -17.52 -3.09 4.81
N LYS A 205 -18.73 -2.99 5.35
CA LYS A 205 -19.24 -3.93 6.35
C LYS A 205 -19.47 -5.31 5.74
N VAL A 206 -19.28 -6.36 6.55
CA VAL A 206 -19.58 -7.74 6.11
C VAL A 206 -21.03 -8.09 6.51
N ILE A 207 -21.96 -7.60 5.72
CA ILE A 207 -23.42 -7.80 5.82
C ILE A 207 -24.02 -8.03 4.42
N PRO A 208 -25.22 -8.60 4.27
CA PRO A 208 -25.76 -8.94 2.95
C PRO A 208 -25.86 -7.78 1.96
N GLU A 209 -26.24 -6.59 2.39
CA GLU A 209 -26.41 -5.37 1.58
C GLU A 209 -25.51 -4.24 2.05
N PRO A 210 -24.17 -4.37 1.92
CA PRO A 210 -23.23 -3.46 2.58
C PRO A 210 -23.17 -2.06 1.97
N PHE A 211 -23.60 -1.88 0.72
CA PHE A 211 -23.58 -0.60 0.02
C PHE A 211 -24.80 0.28 0.32
N LYS A 212 -25.84 -0.27 0.95
CA LYS A 212 -27.07 0.44 1.23
C LYS A 212 -26.86 1.65 2.13
N GLU A 213 -26.03 1.51 3.16
CA GLU A 213 -25.70 2.61 4.07
C GLU A 213 -24.94 3.73 3.33
N MET A 214 -23.99 3.39 2.44
CA MET A 214 -23.26 4.38 1.65
C MET A 214 -24.20 5.17 0.73
N ALA A 215 -25.13 4.49 0.06
CA ALA A 215 -26.12 5.12 -0.79
C ALA A 215 -27.06 6.03 0.02
N GLN A 216 -27.53 5.57 1.18
CA GLN A 216 -28.36 6.38 2.10
C GLN A 216 -27.63 7.64 2.57
N ASN A 217 -26.36 7.55 2.93
CA ASN A 217 -25.56 8.70 3.36
C ASN A 217 -25.42 9.75 2.25
N LEU A 218 -25.44 9.31 0.99
CA LEU A 218 -25.41 10.17 -0.20
C LEU A 218 -26.81 10.63 -0.66
N GLY A 219 -27.89 10.11 -0.06
CA GLY A 219 -29.25 10.40 -0.47
C GLY A 219 -29.61 9.89 -1.86
N ILE A 220 -29.08 8.72 -2.27
CA ILE A 220 -29.24 8.11 -3.60
C ILE A 220 -29.62 6.64 -3.49
N GLU A 221 -29.96 6.02 -4.63
CA GLU A 221 -30.11 4.57 -4.75
C GLU A 221 -28.76 3.89 -4.97
N THR A 222 -28.63 2.60 -4.60
CA THR A 222 -27.41 1.83 -4.79
C THR A 222 -27.00 1.71 -6.25
N SER A 223 -27.96 1.68 -7.17
CA SER A 223 -27.71 1.66 -8.61
C SER A 223 -26.94 2.89 -9.09
N GLU A 224 -27.22 4.08 -8.54
CA GLU A 224 -26.51 5.32 -8.84
C GLU A 224 -25.09 5.29 -8.27
N LEU A 225 -24.93 4.75 -7.04
CA LEU A 225 -23.60 4.54 -6.43
C LEU A 225 -22.73 3.65 -7.31
N PHE A 226 -23.26 2.53 -7.82
CA PHE A 226 -22.54 1.61 -8.69
C PHE A 226 -22.21 2.23 -10.05
N ALA A 227 -23.15 2.97 -10.63
CA ALA A 227 -22.91 3.67 -11.90
C ALA A 227 -21.75 4.68 -11.75
N LYS A 228 -21.74 5.45 -10.65
CA LYS A 228 -20.66 6.42 -10.36
C LYS A 228 -19.33 5.75 -10.07
N ALA A 229 -19.32 4.66 -9.31
CA ALA A 229 -18.11 3.87 -9.07
C ALA A 229 -17.51 3.32 -10.38
N LYS A 230 -18.36 2.82 -11.29
CA LYS A 230 -17.95 2.36 -12.63
C LYS A 230 -17.39 3.50 -13.49
N GLU A 231 -18.00 4.68 -13.45
CA GLU A 231 -17.47 5.88 -14.11
C GLU A 231 -16.07 6.20 -13.61
N TYR A 232 -15.84 6.15 -12.29
CA TYR A 232 -14.52 6.37 -11.69
C TYR A 232 -13.49 5.28 -12.08
N GLU A 233 -13.91 4.03 -12.25
CA GLU A 233 -13.03 2.97 -12.78
C GLU A 233 -12.65 3.24 -14.25
N GLN A 234 -13.63 3.55 -15.08
CA GLN A 234 -13.41 3.82 -16.50
C GLN A 234 -12.54 5.05 -16.74
N SER A 235 -12.73 6.10 -15.93
CA SER A 235 -11.89 7.30 -15.96
C SER A 235 -10.52 7.11 -15.30
N GLY A 236 -10.34 6.02 -14.54
CA GLY A 236 -9.12 5.71 -13.79
C GLY A 236 -8.92 6.53 -12.50
N ILE A 237 -9.93 7.30 -12.08
CA ILE A 237 -9.97 7.95 -10.76
C ILE A 237 -9.92 6.88 -9.67
N MET A 238 -10.75 5.85 -9.81
CA MET A 238 -10.71 4.64 -9.01
C MET A 238 -9.99 3.54 -9.79
N ARG A 239 -9.00 2.92 -9.19
CA ARG A 239 -8.26 1.81 -9.82
C ARG A 239 -9.05 0.51 -9.74
N ARG A 240 -9.74 0.28 -8.63
CA ARG A 240 -10.61 -0.85 -8.34
C ARG A 240 -11.28 -0.71 -6.98
N PHE A 241 -12.31 -1.48 -6.75
CA PHE A 241 -12.85 -1.78 -5.42
C PHE A 241 -12.39 -3.18 -5.02
N ALA A 242 -11.72 -3.34 -3.86
CA ALA A 242 -11.07 -4.60 -3.51
C ALA A 242 -10.73 -4.73 -2.02
N ALA A 243 -10.45 -5.95 -1.59
CA ALA A 243 -9.87 -6.21 -0.28
C ALA A 243 -8.38 -5.85 -0.25
N ILE A 244 -7.96 -5.23 0.84
CA ILE A 244 -6.58 -4.85 1.11
C ILE A 244 -6.02 -5.80 2.16
N LEU A 245 -4.99 -6.54 1.79
CA LEU A 245 -4.38 -7.53 2.66
C LEU A 245 -3.20 -6.95 3.45
N ARG A 246 -2.94 -7.52 4.62
CA ARG A 246 -1.72 -7.27 5.41
C ARG A 246 -0.65 -8.26 5.01
N HIS A 247 0.43 -7.78 4.39
CA HIS A 247 1.51 -8.62 3.86
C HIS A 247 2.23 -9.44 4.93
N ARG A 248 2.46 -8.86 6.12
CA ARG A 248 3.15 -9.54 7.21
C ARG A 248 2.37 -10.77 7.70
N GLU A 249 1.08 -10.61 7.86
CA GLU A 249 0.18 -11.69 8.30
C GLU A 249 0.02 -12.77 7.23
N ALA A 250 0.27 -12.42 5.96
CA ALA A 250 0.32 -13.35 4.83
C ALA A 250 1.68 -14.07 4.69
N GLY A 251 2.60 -13.95 5.67
CA GLY A 251 3.89 -14.65 5.71
C GLY A 251 5.07 -13.91 5.06
N PHE A 252 4.88 -12.67 4.59
CA PHE A 252 5.95 -11.83 4.01
C PHE A 252 6.49 -10.86 5.06
N SER A 253 7.38 -11.33 5.94
CA SER A 253 7.87 -10.55 7.08
C SER A 253 9.02 -9.60 6.72
N ALA A 254 9.76 -9.86 5.64
CA ALA A 254 10.90 -9.06 5.21
C ALA A 254 10.52 -8.17 4.01
N ASN A 255 10.31 -6.89 4.29
CA ASN A 255 10.06 -5.87 3.29
C ASN A 255 11.30 -4.99 3.12
N GLY A 256 11.99 -5.12 1.99
CA GLY A 256 13.14 -4.33 1.63
C GLY A 256 12.82 -3.29 0.58
N MET A 257 13.08 -2.02 0.85
CA MET A 257 13.17 -1.01 -0.18
C MET A 257 14.59 -1.02 -0.73
N VAL A 258 14.77 -1.53 -1.93
CA VAL A 258 16.07 -1.52 -2.60
C VAL A 258 16.20 -0.25 -3.42
N VAL A 259 17.26 0.50 -3.16
CA VAL A 259 17.59 1.73 -3.88
C VAL A 259 18.83 1.48 -4.72
N TRP A 260 18.78 1.89 -5.99
CA TRP A 260 19.78 1.60 -7.02
C TRP A 260 20.37 2.89 -7.57
N SER A 261 21.68 2.93 -7.71
CA SER A 261 22.41 4.04 -8.34
C SER A 261 22.72 3.67 -9.80
N VAL A 262 22.05 4.33 -10.72
CA VAL A 262 22.29 4.18 -12.16
C VAL A 262 22.92 5.48 -12.68
N PRO A 263 24.26 5.53 -12.85
CA PRO A 263 24.95 6.77 -13.17
C PRO A 263 24.67 7.29 -14.59
N GLU A 264 24.36 6.39 -15.52
CA GLU A 264 24.07 6.75 -16.91
C GLU A 264 22.58 7.10 -17.06
N GLU A 265 22.28 8.38 -17.14
CA GLU A 265 20.89 8.90 -17.25
C GLU A 265 20.07 8.21 -18.36
N LYS A 266 20.70 7.92 -19.51
CA LYS A 266 20.05 7.26 -20.66
C LYS A 266 19.64 5.82 -20.37
N LYS A 267 20.25 5.16 -19.39
CA LYS A 267 19.96 3.77 -19.00
C LYS A 267 18.95 3.65 -17.87
N VAL A 268 18.64 4.73 -17.15
CA VAL A 268 17.76 4.68 -15.97
C VAL A 268 16.42 4.05 -16.31
N ASP A 269 15.81 4.45 -17.41
CA ASP A 269 14.49 3.92 -17.79
C ASP A 269 14.55 2.44 -18.21
N GLU A 270 15.58 2.04 -18.94
CA GLU A 270 15.80 0.64 -19.33
C GLU A 270 15.95 -0.25 -18.09
N ILE A 271 16.80 0.16 -17.16
CA ILE A 271 17.00 -0.57 -15.89
C ILE A 271 15.72 -0.56 -15.05
N GLY A 272 15.01 0.56 -14.99
CA GLY A 272 13.73 0.66 -14.28
C GLY A 272 12.70 -0.37 -14.77
N TYR A 273 12.58 -0.56 -16.08
CA TYR A 273 11.70 -1.60 -16.65
C TYR A 273 12.21 -3.02 -16.37
N LYS A 274 13.53 -3.25 -16.44
CA LYS A 274 14.12 -4.55 -16.07
C LYS A 274 13.82 -4.89 -14.60
N LEU A 275 14.01 -3.94 -13.68
CA LEU A 275 13.65 -4.12 -12.26
C LEU A 275 12.16 -4.44 -12.07
N ALA A 276 11.30 -3.72 -12.78
CA ALA A 276 9.86 -3.91 -12.72
C ALA A 276 9.38 -5.28 -13.23
N ALA A 277 10.16 -5.94 -14.12
CA ALA A 277 9.83 -7.24 -14.67
C ALA A 277 9.93 -8.39 -13.65
N PHE A 278 10.68 -8.21 -12.56
CA PHE A 278 10.82 -9.25 -11.55
C PHE A 278 9.50 -9.43 -10.76
N PRO A 279 9.01 -10.66 -10.59
CA PRO A 279 7.78 -10.94 -9.82
C PRO A 279 7.89 -10.49 -8.37
N GLN A 280 9.07 -10.65 -7.76
CA GLN A 280 9.36 -10.28 -6.37
C GLN A 280 9.34 -8.76 -6.13
N VAL A 281 9.43 -7.96 -7.20
CA VAL A 281 9.33 -6.50 -7.14
C VAL A 281 7.87 -6.10 -7.26
N SER A 282 7.31 -5.52 -6.22
CA SER A 282 5.92 -5.05 -6.20
C SER A 282 5.75 -3.62 -6.69
N HIS A 283 6.73 -2.79 -6.43
CA HIS A 283 6.75 -1.38 -6.81
C HIS A 283 8.11 -1.01 -7.38
N CYS A 284 8.14 -0.20 -8.44
CA CYS A 284 9.38 0.32 -9.00
C CYS A 284 9.16 1.76 -9.47
N TYR A 285 10.03 2.67 -8.99
CA TYR A 285 9.93 4.11 -9.22
C TYR A 285 11.29 4.70 -9.59
N ARG A 286 11.26 5.77 -10.41
CA ARG A 286 12.36 6.71 -10.54
C ARG A 286 12.11 7.93 -9.67
N ARG A 287 13.15 8.40 -8.97
CA ARG A 287 13.12 9.54 -8.06
C ARG A 287 14.36 10.43 -8.26
N PRO A 288 14.34 11.70 -7.82
CA PRO A 288 15.48 12.59 -7.95
C PRO A 288 16.66 12.14 -7.11
N VAL A 289 17.86 12.54 -7.54
CA VAL A 289 19.12 12.41 -6.81
C VAL A 289 19.49 13.71 -6.10
N TYR A 290 20.37 13.61 -5.12
CA TYR A 290 20.96 14.73 -4.39
C TYR A 290 22.47 14.51 -4.22
N PRO A 291 23.27 15.51 -3.90
CA PRO A 291 24.72 15.33 -3.71
C PRO A 291 25.11 14.24 -2.71
N ASP A 292 24.31 14.03 -1.68
CA ASP A 292 24.47 13.00 -0.66
C ASP A 292 23.47 11.82 -0.79
N TRP A 293 22.75 11.76 -1.92
CA TRP A 293 21.80 10.69 -2.22
C TRP A 293 21.79 10.39 -3.73
N GLN A 294 22.62 9.44 -4.16
CA GLN A 294 22.83 9.14 -5.58
C GLN A 294 21.89 8.05 -6.16
N PHE A 295 20.95 7.54 -5.34
CA PHE A 295 20.04 6.49 -5.79
C PHE A 295 18.84 7.08 -6.52
N ASN A 296 18.66 6.70 -7.78
CA ASN A 296 17.60 7.20 -8.67
C ASN A 296 16.49 6.18 -8.99
N LEU A 297 16.72 4.89 -8.75
CA LEU A 297 15.69 3.86 -8.87
C LEU A 297 15.39 3.24 -7.50
N PHE A 298 14.11 2.97 -7.26
CA PHE A 298 13.58 2.43 -6.01
C PHE A 298 12.69 1.24 -6.33
N SER A 299 12.95 0.09 -5.74
CA SER A 299 12.12 -1.10 -5.86
C SER A 299 11.75 -1.65 -4.48
N MET A 300 10.51 -2.13 -4.34
CA MET A 300 10.07 -2.82 -3.13
C MET A 300 10.10 -4.31 -3.36
N ILE A 301 10.88 -5.01 -2.55
CA ILE A 301 10.98 -6.48 -2.55
C ILE A 301 10.25 -7.01 -1.31
N HIS A 302 9.44 -8.04 -1.50
CA HIS A 302 8.77 -8.76 -0.44
C HIS A 302 9.35 -10.16 -0.36
N ALA A 303 9.85 -10.54 0.83
CA ALA A 303 10.43 -11.85 1.09
C ALA A 303 9.99 -12.39 2.46
N ARG A 304 10.16 -13.69 2.67
CA ARG A 304 9.82 -14.31 3.96
C ARG A 304 10.89 -14.03 5.03
N THR A 305 12.15 -13.87 4.63
CA THR A 305 13.29 -13.58 5.53
C THR A 305 14.17 -12.48 4.97
N LEU A 306 14.98 -11.83 5.84
CA LEU A 306 15.98 -10.84 5.42
C LEU A 306 16.98 -11.45 4.45
N GLN A 307 17.46 -12.66 4.71
CA GLN A 307 18.39 -13.39 3.83
C GLN A 307 17.79 -13.65 2.45
N SER A 308 16.50 -14.00 2.38
CA SER A 308 15.81 -14.17 1.09
C SER A 308 15.73 -12.86 0.34
N ALA A 309 15.48 -11.73 1.03
CA ALA A 309 15.45 -10.41 0.42
C ALA A 309 16.84 -10.01 -0.14
N GLU A 310 17.90 -10.27 0.60
CA GLU A 310 19.28 -10.06 0.16
C GLU A 310 19.62 -10.89 -1.07
N LYS A 311 19.27 -12.19 -1.04
CA LYS A 311 19.48 -13.08 -2.19
C LYS A 311 18.76 -12.57 -3.45
N ILE A 312 17.48 -12.19 -3.33
CA ILE A 312 16.70 -11.62 -4.43
C ILE A 312 17.35 -10.33 -4.97
N ALA A 313 17.77 -9.43 -4.07
CA ALA A 313 18.42 -8.18 -4.48
C ALA A 313 19.75 -8.44 -5.21
N ASN A 314 20.55 -9.41 -4.77
CA ASN A 314 21.78 -9.83 -5.44
C ASN A 314 21.50 -10.41 -6.83
N GLU A 315 20.53 -11.31 -6.97
CA GLU A 315 20.13 -11.91 -8.27
C GLU A 315 19.66 -10.82 -9.26
N ILE A 316 18.88 -9.85 -8.76
CA ILE A 316 18.44 -8.70 -9.54
C ILE A 316 19.66 -7.85 -9.95
N SER A 317 20.58 -7.53 -9.01
CA SER A 317 21.81 -6.76 -9.27
C SER A 317 22.66 -7.37 -10.38
N GLU A 318 22.86 -8.69 -10.34
CA GLU A 318 23.61 -9.42 -11.37
C GLU A 318 22.89 -9.37 -12.72
N THR A 319 21.59 -9.57 -12.74
CA THR A 319 20.78 -9.59 -13.97
C THR A 319 20.73 -8.22 -14.66
N VAL A 320 20.59 -7.13 -13.87
CA VAL A 320 20.52 -5.77 -14.44
C VAL A 320 21.88 -5.09 -14.59
N GLY A 321 22.94 -5.67 -14.01
CA GLY A 321 24.31 -5.16 -14.10
C GLY A 321 24.57 -3.93 -13.23
N ILE A 322 23.78 -3.66 -12.21
CA ILE A 322 23.94 -2.53 -11.27
C ILE A 322 24.47 -3.03 -9.94
N LYS A 323 25.73 -2.67 -9.62
CA LYS A 323 26.43 -3.10 -8.39
C LYS A 323 26.22 -2.13 -7.21
N ASP A 324 25.99 -0.85 -7.50
CA ASP A 324 25.77 0.15 -6.44
C ASP A 324 24.27 0.19 -6.08
N TYR A 325 23.94 -0.49 -5.00
CA TYR A 325 22.60 -0.52 -4.42
C TYR A 325 22.65 -0.66 -2.90
N ARG A 326 21.56 -0.32 -2.25
CA ARG A 326 21.34 -0.50 -0.81
C ARG A 326 19.98 -1.13 -0.56
N ILE A 327 19.90 -1.97 0.46
CA ILE A 327 18.62 -2.50 0.95
C ILE A 327 18.27 -1.77 2.24
N LEU A 328 17.20 -1.02 2.21
CA LEU A 328 16.68 -0.30 3.35
C LEU A 328 15.56 -1.15 3.98
N PHE A 329 15.91 -1.92 4.99
CA PHE A 329 14.97 -2.73 5.74
C PHE A 329 14.11 -1.88 6.68
N SER A 330 12.85 -2.25 6.83
CA SER A 330 11.98 -1.64 7.84
C SER A 330 12.30 -2.24 9.21
N LEU A 331 12.84 -1.42 10.12
CA LEU A 331 13.12 -1.81 11.51
C LEU A 331 11.85 -1.71 12.36
N ARG A 332 11.15 -0.57 12.25
CA ARG A 332 9.87 -0.31 12.92
C ARG A 332 8.87 0.30 11.94
N GLU A 333 7.61 0.02 12.17
CA GLU A 333 6.47 0.63 11.50
C GLU A 333 5.82 1.63 12.48
N PHE A 334 5.97 2.93 12.22
CA PHE A 334 5.35 3.97 13.04
C PHE A 334 3.90 4.25 12.62
N LYS A 335 3.62 4.16 11.31
CA LYS A 335 2.27 4.31 10.74
C LYS A 335 2.14 3.51 9.46
N LYS A 336 0.97 2.88 9.30
CA LYS A 336 0.56 2.24 8.05
C LYS A 336 -0.95 2.37 7.92
N GLU A 337 -1.37 3.47 7.32
CA GLU A 337 -2.77 3.77 7.07
C GLU A 337 -2.93 4.22 5.63
N ARG A 338 -4.16 4.23 5.13
CA ARG A 338 -4.43 4.86 3.84
C ARG A 338 -4.66 6.35 4.01
N VAL A 339 -4.24 7.12 3.01
CA VAL A 339 -4.67 8.52 2.89
C VAL A 339 -6.19 8.52 2.78
N LYS A 340 -6.83 9.33 3.61
CA LYS A 340 -8.24 9.62 3.51
C LYS A 340 -8.39 10.89 2.67
N TYR A 341 -9.16 10.76 1.61
CA TYR A 341 -9.30 11.85 0.64
C TYR A 341 -10.49 12.73 1.00
N PHE A 342 -10.30 14.04 0.88
CA PHE A 342 -11.35 15.07 1.06
C PHE A 342 -12.07 15.05 2.42
N GLU A 343 -11.47 14.43 3.45
CA GLU A 343 -11.92 14.63 4.81
C GLU A 343 -11.49 16.03 5.29
N GLU A 344 -12.42 16.76 5.90
CA GLU A 344 -12.13 18.03 6.54
C GLU A 344 -11.27 17.80 7.78
N ASN A 345 -10.25 18.64 7.99
CA ASN A 345 -9.38 18.62 9.16
C ASN A 345 -10.09 19.22 10.38
#